data_861df612b4a550605d64fd6b3b5e02f9
#
_entry.id   861df612b4a550605d64fd6b3b5e02f9
#
_cell.length_a   1.000
_cell.length_b   1.000
_cell.length_c   1.000
_cell.angle_alpha   90.00
_cell.angle_beta   90.00
_cell.angle_gamma   90.00
#
_symmetry.space_group_name_H-M   'P 1'
#
loop_
_entity.id
_entity.type
_entity.pdbx_description
1 polymer ?
#
loop_
_entity_poly.entity_id
_entity_poly.type
_entity_poly.pdbx_seq_one_letter_code
_entity_poly.pdbx_strand_id
1 'polypeptide(L)'
;MCGIIGYVGNKQASNILVGGLKRLEYRGYDSAGICTIEHEDLLTTKCAGKVVDLEKQLKKNKHSGSIGIGHTRWATHGSPSNINAHPHYDTSKNFSLIHNGIIENYIPLKKFLEQKGVDFHTQTDTEVLIQFISYMHNKEKTHFSESVRLTL
;
A
#
# COMPACT_ATOMS: atom_id res chain seq x y z
N MET A 1 -0.10 -14.26 -9.12
CA MET A 1 0.94 -13.22 -9.00
C MET A 1 0.27 -11.85 -8.92
N CYS A 2 0.72 -11.01 -8.00
CA CYS A 2 0.16 -9.68 -7.79
C CYS A 2 0.48 -8.71 -8.94
N GLY A 3 -0.37 -7.68 -9.13
CA GLY A 3 -0.15 -6.60 -10.07
C GLY A 3 0.18 -5.30 -9.34
N ILE A 4 1.16 -4.55 -9.84
CA ILE A 4 1.57 -3.24 -9.34
C ILE A 4 1.42 -2.21 -10.44
N ILE A 5 0.92 -1.02 -10.08
CA ILE A 5 0.89 0.15 -10.96
C ILE A 5 1.19 1.42 -10.14
N GLY A 6 1.94 2.33 -10.73
CA GLY A 6 2.15 3.69 -10.21
C GLY A 6 1.88 4.72 -11.30
N TYR A 7 1.43 5.89 -10.90
CA TYR A 7 1.21 7.01 -11.80
C TYR A 7 1.62 8.33 -11.15
N VAL A 8 2.36 9.12 -11.91
CA VAL A 8 2.66 10.53 -11.62
C VAL A 8 2.40 11.32 -12.89
N GLY A 9 1.56 12.33 -12.84
CA GLY A 9 1.23 13.12 -14.02
C GLY A 9 0.21 14.21 -13.75
N ASN A 10 -0.48 14.67 -14.80
CA ASN A 10 -1.45 15.75 -14.74
C ASN A 10 -2.92 15.29 -14.87
N LYS A 11 -3.16 13.99 -15.00
CA LYS A 11 -4.51 13.41 -15.08
C LYS A 11 -4.90 12.82 -13.73
N GLN A 12 -6.19 12.57 -13.54
CA GLN A 12 -6.70 11.88 -12.36
C GLN A 12 -6.11 10.47 -12.27
N ALA A 13 -5.32 10.24 -11.23
CA ALA A 13 -4.57 8.99 -11.05
C ALA A 13 -5.48 7.77 -10.93
N SER A 14 -6.60 7.88 -10.19
CA SER A 14 -7.49 6.75 -9.93
C SER A 14 -7.98 6.06 -11.21
N ASN A 15 -8.33 6.81 -12.26
CA ASN A 15 -8.78 6.24 -13.53
C ASN A 15 -7.68 5.43 -14.23
N ILE A 16 -6.44 5.93 -14.19
CA ILE A 16 -5.28 5.28 -14.80
C ILE A 16 -4.89 4.03 -14.01
N LEU A 17 -4.86 4.14 -12.68
CA LEU A 17 -4.55 3.03 -11.78
C LEU A 17 -5.55 1.89 -11.95
N VAL A 18 -6.84 2.18 -11.90
CA VAL A 18 -7.89 1.16 -12.09
C VAL A 18 -7.82 0.52 -13.48
N GLY A 19 -7.61 1.32 -14.53
CA GLY A 19 -7.43 0.81 -15.89
C GLY A 19 -6.23 -0.13 -16.01
N GLY A 20 -5.12 0.19 -15.34
CA GLY A 20 -3.94 -0.67 -15.29
C GLY A 20 -4.16 -1.94 -14.46
N LEU A 21 -4.80 -1.83 -13.29
CA LEU A 21 -5.11 -2.99 -12.44
C LEU A 21 -6.04 -3.99 -13.15
N LYS A 22 -7.02 -3.53 -13.91
CA LYS A 22 -7.86 -4.40 -14.76
C LYS A 22 -7.06 -5.23 -15.74
N ARG A 23 -6.03 -4.63 -16.35
CA ARG A 23 -5.14 -5.36 -17.28
C ARG A 23 -4.24 -6.38 -16.58
N LEU A 24 -3.96 -6.18 -15.28
CA LEU A 24 -3.12 -7.05 -14.46
C LEU A 24 -3.93 -8.11 -13.69
N GLU A 25 -5.26 -8.00 -13.65
CA GLU A 25 -6.14 -8.87 -12.86
C GLU A 25 -6.05 -10.34 -13.25
N TYR A 26 -5.74 -10.67 -14.52
CA TYR A 26 -5.54 -12.04 -14.98
C TYR A 26 -4.43 -12.77 -14.22
N ARG A 27 -3.52 -12.06 -13.57
CA ARG A 27 -2.41 -12.61 -12.78
C ARG A 27 -2.82 -13.09 -11.40
N GLY A 28 -4.02 -12.80 -10.98
CA GLY A 28 -4.56 -13.14 -9.67
C GLY A 28 -5.18 -11.96 -8.96
N TYR A 29 -6.26 -12.25 -8.25
CA TYR A 29 -7.02 -11.26 -7.50
C TYR A 29 -7.70 -11.93 -6.31
N ASP A 30 -7.38 -11.52 -5.12
CA ASP A 30 -8.17 -11.76 -3.92
C ASP A 30 -8.60 -10.44 -3.27
N SER A 31 -7.87 -9.40 -3.61
CA SER A 31 -8.16 -8.04 -3.17
C SER A 31 -7.47 -7.03 -4.09
N ALA A 32 -7.97 -5.81 -4.09
CA ALA A 32 -7.44 -4.70 -4.86
C ALA A 32 -7.51 -3.39 -4.06
N GLY A 33 -6.64 -2.44 -4.39
CA GLY A 33 -6.69 -1.12 -3.79
C GLY A 33 -5.81 -0.11 -4.50
N ILE A 34 -6.12 1.15 -4.25
CA ILE A 34 -5.33 2.30 -4.69
C ILE A 34 -5.12 3.28 -3.54
N CYS A 35 -4.03 4.02 -3.64
CA CYS A 35 -3.77 5.20 -2.81
C CYS A 35 -3.40 6.36 -3.74
N THR A 36 -3.96 7.53 -3.48
CA THR A 36 -3.63 8.78 -4.19
C THR A 36 -3.22 9.86 -3.19
N ILE A 37 -2.47 10.85 -3.66
CA ILE A 37 -2.14 12.04 -2.89
C ILE A 37 -3.12 13.15 -3.27
N GLU A 38 -3.83 13.67 -2.28
CA GLU A 38 -4.79 14.76 -2.42
C GLU A 38 -4.51 15.85 -1.38
N HIS A 39 -4.15 17.05 -1.82
CA HIS A 39 -3.85 18.17 -0.91
C HIS A 39 -2.87 17.80 0.22
N GLU A 40 -1.82 17.02 -0.13
CA GLU A 40 -0.80 16.48 0.80
C GLU A 40 -1.25 15.29 1.65
N ASP A 41 -2.52 14.91 1.65
CA ASP A 41 -3.04 13.74 2.36
C ASP A 41 -3.05 12.49 1.50
N LEU A 42 -2.86 11.33 2.12
CA LEU A 42 -3.02 10.02 1.51
C LEU A 42 -4.48 9.56 1.57
N LEU A 43 -5.12 9.47 0.41
CA LEU A 43 -6.46 8.90 0.29
C LEU A 43 -6.36 7.46 -0.23
N THR A 44 -6.86 6.51 0.55
CA THR A 44 -6.77 5.07 0.23
C THR A 44 -8.16 4.44 0.13
N THR A 45 -8.40 3.69 -0.94
CA THR A 45 -9.59 2.83 -1.10
C THR A 45 -9.14 1.43 -1.48
N LYS A 46 -9.58 0.44 -0.71
CA LYS A 46 -9.24 -0.99 -0.91
C LYS A 46 -10.43 -1.90 -0.61
N CYS A 47 -10.45 -3.04 -1.29
CA CYS A 47 -11.50 -4.05 -1.08
C CYS A 47 -10.95 -5.47 -1.25
N ALA A 48 -11.55 -6.42 -0.57
CA ALA A 48 -11.50 -7.82 -0.95
C ALA A 48 -12.32 -8.01 -2.23
N GLY A 49 -11.85 -8.90 -3.12
CA GLY A 49 -12.50 -9.19 -4.41
C GLY A 49 -11.80 -8.57 -5.60
N LYS A 50 -12.57 -8.39 -6.68
CA LYS A 50 -12.07 -7.97 -8.00
C LYS A 50 -11.92 -6.46 -8.12
N VAL A 51 -11.17 -6.02 -9.14
CA VAL A 51 -11.02 -4.60 -9.47
C VAL A 51 -12.37 -3.92 -9.75
N VAL A 52 -13.35 -4.66 -10.24
CA VAL A 52 -14.73 -4.12 -10.41
C VAL A 52 -15.38 -3.73 -9.09
N ASP A 53 -15.06 -4.43 -8.00
CA ASP A 53 -15.59 -4.10 -6.66
C ASP A 53 -14.87 -2.86 -6.08
N LEU A 54 -13.58 -2.72 -6.36
CA LEU A 54 -12.85 -1.48 -6.09
C LEU A 54 -13.47 -0.29 -6.82
N GLU A 55 -13.82 -0.44 -8.11
CA GLU A 55 -14.50 0.63 -8.87
C GLU A 55 -15.84 1.06 -8.25
N LYS A 56 -16.63 0.10 -7.74
CA LYS A 56 -17.90 0.43 -7.04
C LYS A 56 -17.65 1.29 -5.82
N GLN A 57 -16.58 1.00 -5.05
CA GLN A 57 -16.20 1.81 -3.89
C GLN A 57 -15.70 3.20 -4.29
N LEU A 58 -14.91 3.31 -5.37
CA LEU A 58 -14.39 4.58 -5.88
C LEU A 58 -15.48 5.52 -6.41
N LYS A 59 -16.64 5.00 -6.80
CA LYS A 59 -17.81 5.84 -7.12
C LYS A 59 -18.34 6.59 -5.91
N LYS A 60 -18.18 6.02 -4.69
CA LYS A 60 -18.58 6.64 -3.42
C LYS A 60 -17.45 7.48 -2.83
N ASN A 61 -16.22 6.98 -2.90
CA ASN A 61 -15.01 7.61 -2.39
C ASN A 61 -14.17 8.09 -3.57
N LYS A 62 -14.49 9.28 -4.09
CA LYS A 62 -13.82 9.83 -5.27
C LYS A 62 -12.38 10.22 -4.93
N HIS A 63 -11.46 9.84 -5.80
CA HIS A 63 -10.05 10.23 -5.76
C HIS A 63 -9.78 11.22 -6.88
N SER A 64 -9.37 12.43 -6.56
CA SER A 64 -9.08 13.52 -7.52
C SER A 64 -7.58 13.71 -7.78
N GLY A 65 -6.73 13.13 -6.94
CA GLY A 65 -5.28 13.29 -7.01
C GLY A 65 -4.66 12.82 -8.33
N SER A 66 -3.52 13.40 -8.67
CA SER A 66 -2.78 13.16 -9.91
C SER A 66 -1.53 12.27 -9.71
N ILE A 67 -1.27 11.86 -8.48
CA ILE A 67 -0.21 10.95 -8.09
C ILE A 67 -0.85 9.79 -7.33
N GLY A 68 -0.42 8.55 -7.60
CA GLY A 68 -0.92 7.42 -6.84
C GLY A 68 -0.30 6.08 -7.21
N ILE A 69 -0.59 5.10 -6.38
CA ILE A 69 -0.16 3.70 -6.50
C ILE A 69 -1.37 2.78 -6.42
N GLY A 70 -1.29 1.62 -7.04
CA GLY A 70 -2.36 0.64 -7.04
C GLY A 70 -1.84 -0.80 -7.08
N HIS A 71 -2.62 -1.72 -6.54
CA HIS A 71 -2.23 -3.11 -6.37
C HIS A 71 -3.42 -4.06 -6.55
N THR A 72 -3.20 -5.18 -7.23
CA THR A 72 -4.03 -6.39 -7.12
C THR A 72 -3.24 -7.45 -6.40
N ARG A 73 -3.82 -8.01 -5.32
CA ARG A 73 -3.16 -8.95 -4.45
C ARG A 73 -3.51 -10.39 -4.80
N TRP A 74 -2.51 -11.26 -4.64
CA TRP A 74 -2.67 -12.70 -4.43
C TRP A 74 -2.05 -13.02 -3.07
N ALA A 75 -2.89 -13.39 -2.10
CA ALA A 75 -2.47 -13.48 -0.70
C ALA A 75 -1.34 -14.49 -0.49
N THR A 76 -0.27 -14.04 0.13
CA THR A 76 0.83 -14.86 0.66
C THR A 76 0.84 -14.84 2.19
N HIS A 77 0.60 -13.67 2.80
CA HIS A 77 0.51 -13.46 4.24
C HIS A 77 -0.80 -12.76 4.60
N GLY A 78 -1.56 -13.31 5.54
CA GLY A 78 -2.87 -12.81 5.94
C GLY A 78 -3.99 -13.18 4.97
N SER A 79 -5.19 -13.42 5.51
CA SER A 79 -6.37 -13.78 4.72
C SER A 79 -6.79 -12.66 3.75
N PRO A 80 -7.42 -12.99 2.62
CA PRO A 80 -8.05 -11.98 1.77
C PRO A 80 -9.11 -11.20 2.54
N SER A 81 -8.86 -9.90 2.71
CA SER A 81 -9.77 -8.99 3.45
C SER A 81 -9.48 -7.55 3.05
N ASN A 82 -10.41 -6.65 3.35
CA ASN A 82 -10.21 -5.22 3.08
C ASN A 82 -9.00 -4.67 3.84
N ILE A 83 -8.75 -5.15 5.06
CA ILE A 83 -7.67 -4.66 5.90
C ILE A 83 -6.29 -5.12 5.39
N ASN A 84 -6.19 -6.36 4.92
CA ASN A 84 -4.97 -6.95 4.39
C ASN A 84 -4.70 -6.61 2.92
N ALA A 85 -5.65 -5.97 2.23
CA ALA A 85 -5.44 -5.48 0.87
C ALA A 85 -4.38 -4.36 0.85
N HIS A 86 -3.60 -4.28 -0.22
CA HIS A 86 -2.67 -3.18 -0.47
C HIS A 86 -3.41 -1.99 -1.13
N PRO A 87 -2.90 -0.77 -1.00
CA PRO A 87 -1.69 -0.32 -0.30
C PRO A 87 -1.80 -0.34 1.22
N HIS A 88 -0.64 -0.40 1.89
CA HIS A 88 -0.49 -0.16 3.32
C HIS A 88 0.10 1.23 3.57
N TYR A 89 -0.15 1.80 4.74
CA TYR A 89 0.38 3.10 5.17
C TYR A 89 0.97 2.99 6.56
N ASP A 90 1.88 3.89 6.87
CA ASP A 90 2.46 4.01 8.21
C ASP A 90 1.47 4.64 9.21
N THR A 91 1.74 4.51 10.50
CA THR A 91 0.85 5.02 11.57
C THR A 91 0.56 6.51 11.43
N SER A 92 1.54 7.31 10.96
CA SER A 92 1.37 8.75 10.76
C SER A 92 0.64 9.11 9.46
N LYS A 93 0.38 8.14 8.57
CA LYS A 93 -0.19 8.31 7.23
C LYS A 93 0.59 9.27 6.32
N ASN A 94 1.89 9.35 6.52
CA ASN A 94 2.79 10.14 5.66
C ASN A 94 3.31 9.33 4.48
N PHE A 95 3.34 8.00 4.60
CA PHE A 95 3.88 7.10 3.59
C PHE A 95 2.89 6.00 3.26
N SER A 96 2.84 5.64 1.98
CA SER A 96 2.05 4.50 1.49
C SER A 96 2.91 3.58 0.64
N LEU A 97 2.71 2.28 0.78
CA LEU A 97 3.53 1.24 0.14
C LEU A 97 2.67 0.16 -0.50
N ILE A 98 3.08 -0.24 -1.69
CA ILE A 98 2.67 -1.50 -2.33
C ILE A 98 3.92 -2.36 -2.51
N HIS A 99 3.80 -3.67 -2.32
CA HIS A 99 4.93 -4.59 -2.38
C HIS A 99 4.52 -5.92 -2.99
N ASN A 100 5.32 -6.41 -3.93
CA ASN A 100 5.25 -7.76 -4.46
C ASN A 100 6.49 -8.53 -4.01
N GLY A 101 6.34 -9.40 -3.04
CA GLY A 101 7.42 -10.18 -2.47
C GLY A 101 7.08 -10.68 -1.08
N ILE A 102 8.08 -11.18 -0.38
CA ILE A 102 8.00 -11.66 0.99
C ILE A 102 9.15 -11.03 1.77
N ILE A 103 8.84 -10.44 2.90
CA ILE A 103 9.84 -9.95 3.86
C ILE A 103 10.14 -11.09 4.83
N GLU A 104 11.18 -11.85 4.55
CA GLU A 104 11.50 -13.07 5.30
C GLU A 104 11.71 -12.84 6.80
N ASN A 105 12.32 -11.72 7.17
CA ASN A 105 12.61 -11.34 8.55
C ASN A 105 11.52 -10.43 9.18
N TYR A 106 10.28 -10.44 8.66
CA TYR A 106 9.24 -9.54 9.17
C TYR A 106 8.88 -9.78 10.64
N ILE A 107 8.96 -11.02 11.14
CA ILE A 107 8.61 -11.36 12.53
C ILE A 107 9.53 -10.67 13.55
N PRO A 108 10.89 -10.77 13.48
CA PRO A 108 11.76 -10.01 14.37
C PRO A 108 11.65 -8.50 14.21
N LEU A 109 11.44 -7.99 12.97
CA LEU A 109 11.20 -6.56 12.73
C LEU A 109 9.91 -6.08 13.40
N LYS A 110 8.84 -6.84 13.29
CA LYS A 110 7.57 -6.55 13.95
C LYS A 110 7.73 -6.44 15.46
N LYS A 111 8.34 -7.44 16.10
CA LYS A 111 8.62 -7.44 17.54
C LYS A 111 9.46 -6.23 17.96
N PHE A 112 10.47 -5.88 17.19
CA PHE A 112 11.28 -4.68 17.44
C PHE A 112 10.43 -3.40 17.40
N LEU A 113 9.58 -3.24 16.40
CA LEU A 113 8.72 -2.07 16.25
C LEU A 113 7.65 -1.99 17.35
N GLU A 114 7.05 -3.13 17.75
CA GLU A 114 6.13 -3.23 18.88
C GLU A 114 6.78 -2.73 20.18
N GLN A 115 8.05 -3.09 20.44
CA GLN A 115 8.82 -2.57 21.57
C GLN A 115 9.09 -1.06 21.48
N LYS A 116 8.96 -0.45 20.29
CA LYS A 116 9.06 1.00 20.06
C LYS A 116 7.70 1.69 20.09
N GLY A 117 6.63 0.97 20.41
CA GLY A 117 5.28 1.51 20.53
C GLY A 117 4.52 1.61 19.21
N VAL A 118 4.92 0.85 18.19
CA VAL A 118 4.20 0.78 16.91
C VAL A 118 3.11 -0.27 17.00
N ASP A 119 1.87 0.13 16.74
CA ASP A 119 0.72 -0.76 16.64
C ASP A 119 0.54 -1.27 15.20
N PHE A 120 0.17 -2.53 15.06
CA PHE A 120 -0.09 -3.18 13.79
C PHE A 120 -1.57 -3.51 13.64
N HIS A 121 -2.12 -3.23 12.47
CA HIS A 121 -3.54 -3.40 12.18
C HIS A 121 -3.81 -4.53 11.19
N THR A 122 -2.79 -4.97 10.43
CA THR A 122 -2.92 -6.02 9.43
C THR A 122 -2.06 -7.24 9.76
N GLN A 123 -2.26 -8.30 8.99
CA GLN A 123 -1.48 -9.54 9.09
C GLN A 123 -0.39 -9.60 8.02
N THR A 124 -0.08 -8.50 7.34
CA THR A 124 0.84 -8.49 6.21
C THR A 124 2.26 -8.11 6.64
N ASP A 125 3.24 -8.72 6.01
CA ASP A 125 4.65 -8.36 6.12
C ASP A 125 4.92 -6.96 5.54
N THR A 126 4.12 -6.53 4.58
CA THR A 126 4.23 -5.20 3.96
C THR A 126 3.90 -4.07 4.93
N GLU A 127 2.96 -4.27 5.86
CA GLU A 127 2.74 -3.28 6.92
C GLU A 127 3.98 -3.14 7.81
N VAL A 128 4.66 -4.25 8.13
CA VAL A 128 5.90 -4.21 8.90
C VAL A 128 6.97 -3.41 8.16
N LEU A 129 7.09 -3.60 6.84
CA LEU A 129 8.06 -2.87 6.03
C LEU A 129 7.79 -1.36 6.03
N ILE A 130 6.55 -0.92 5.80
CA ILE A 130 6.26 0.53 5.77
C ILE A 130 6.43 1.18 7.14
N GLN A 131 6.06 0.50 8.22
CA GLN A 131 6.30 0.98 9.58
C GLN A 131 7.80 1.09 9.88
N PHE A 132 8.61 0.15 9.38
CA PHE A 132 10.06 0.20 9.57
C PHE A 132 10.71 1.34 8.76
N ILE A 133 10.26 1.58 7.51
CA ILE A 133 10.69 2.73 6.71
C ILE A 133 10.37 4.05 7.45
N SER A 134 9.14 4.18 7.96
CA SER A 134 8.71 5.36 8.72
C SER A 134 9.54 5.54 10.01
N TYR A 135 9.79 4.45 10.74
CA TYR A 135 10.63 4.48 11.94
C TYR A 135 12.05 4.97 11.62
N MET A 136 12.67 4.44 10.56
CA MET A 136 14.03 4.83 10.15
C MET A 136 14.07 6.28 9.68
N HIS A 137 13.06 6.73 8.92
CA HIS A 137 12.96 8.11 8.48
C HIS A 137 12.91 9.10 9.66
N ASN A 138 12.06 8.81 10.64
CA ASN A 138 11.88 9.68 11.81
C ASN A 138 13.10 9.66 12.75
N LYS A 139 13.75 8.48 12.90
CA LYS A 139 14.90 8.32 13.78
C LYS A 139 16.16 8.98 13.21
N GLU A 140 16.46 8.70 11.94
CA GLU A 140 17.71 9.16 11.32
C GLU A 140 17.59 10.58 10.74
N LYS A 141 16.36 11.13 10.66
CA LYS A 141 16.07 12.44 10.05
C LYS A 141 16.70 12.61 8.66
N THR A 142 16.79 11.53 7.91
CA THR A 142 17.38 11.47 6.58
C THR A 142 16.33 11.78 5.50
N HIS A 143 16.79 12.03 4.29
CA HIS A 143 15.89 12.10 3.14
C HIS A 143 15.16 10.76 2.95
N PHE A 144 13.89 10.80 2.51
CA PHE A 144 13.03 9.60 2.40
C PHE A 144 13.69 8.46 1.58
N SER A 145 14.32 8.79 0.44
CA SER A 145 15.02 7.82 -0.39
C SER A 145 16.14 7.09 0.35
N GLU A 146 16.85 7.77 1.24
CA GLU A 146 17.88 7.16 2.08
C GLU A 146 17.28 6.26 3.15
N SER A 147 16.16 6.66 3.75
CA SER A 147 15.42 5.81 4.70
C SER A 147 14.98 4.50 4.06
N VAL A 148 14.48 4.56 2.81
CA VAL A 148 14.14 3.36 2.04
C VAL A 148 15.38 2.49 1.78
N ARG A 149 16.50 3.09 1.33
CA ARG A 149 17.75 2.38 1.07
C ARG A 149 18.31 1.67 2.30
N LEU A 150 18.20 2.29 3.47
CA LEU A 150 18.68 1.71 4.75
C LEU A 150 17.77 0.60 5.28
N THR A 151 16.53 0.53 4.78
CA THR A 151 15.53 -0.44 5.22
C THR A 151 15.55 -1.72 4.38
N LEU A 152 15.96 -1.63 3.12
CA LEU A 152 16.08 -2.73 2.17
C LEU A 152 17.48 -3.33 2.15
#